data_fe3d7a2ceb6544f626ffe187714c331c
#
_entry.id   fe3d7a2ceb6544f626ffe187714c331c
#
_cell.length_a   1.000
_cell.length_b   1.000
_cell.length_c   1.000
_cell.angle_alpha   90.00
_cell.angle_beta   90.00
_cell.angle_gamma   90.00
#
_symmetry.space_group_name_H-M   'P 1'
#
loop_
_entity.id
_entity.type
_entity.pdbx_description
1 polymer ?
#
loop_
_entity_poly.entity_id
_entity_poly.type
_entity_poly.pdbx_seq_one_letter_code
_entity_poly.pdbx_strand_id
1 'polypeptide(L)'
;WPILGTHVVAPNIRHHSEPRAFLAGDYWRRNWTTILPAAAVAIVALAAGQNWLALAAAFATQANEVHGWAHQRCSRPIRGLQLIGLLSSPDGHAAHHQSPFATNFCVMSDWLNPLLAVVGFWPRLEQFVGLAGVHPRRERETA
;
A
#
# COMPACT_ATOMS: atom_id res chain seq x y z
N TRP A 1 -3.40 19.42 -6.33
CA TRP A 1 -4.48 18.39 -6.37
C TRP A 1 -5.06 18.25 -4.96
N PRO A 2 -6.06 19.10 -4.57
CA PRO A 2 -6.50 19.18 -3.17
C PRO A 2 -7.01 17.83 -2.64
N ILE A 3 -7.82 17.11 -3.41
CA ILE A 3 -8.42 15.84 -2.98
C ILE A 3 -7.33 14.78 -2.73
N LEU A 4 -6.42 14.55 -3.69
CA LEU A 4 -5.34 13.59 -3.52
C LEU A 4 -4.38 13.99 -2.40
N GLY A 5 -4.05 15.28 -2.30
CA GLY A 5 -3.19 15.79 -1.25
C GLY A 5 -3.76 15.55 0.15
N THR A 6 -5.03 15.86 0.35
CA THR A 6 -5.68 15.76 1.66
C THR A 6 -6.03 14.33 2.05
N HIS A 7 -6.51 13.51 1.10
CA HIS A 7 -7.10 12.21 1.43
C HIS A 7 -6.21 11.01 1.13
N VAL A 8 -5.12 11.21 0.37
CA VAL A 8 -4.18 10.13 0.04
C VAL A 8 -2.78 10.46 0.54
N VAL A 9 -2.21 11.60 0.11
CA VAL A 9 -0.81 11.92 0.39
C VAL A 9 -0.57 12.27 1.86
N ALA A 10 -1.36 13.18 2.44
CA ALA A 10 -1.17 13.61 3.82
C ALA A 10 -1.39 12.46 4.85
N PRO A 11 -2.45 11.62 4.74
CA PRO A 11 -2.58 10.45 5.61
C PRO A 11 -1.44 9.46 5.47
N ASN A 12 -0.92 9.25 4.25
CA ASN A 12 0.19 8.35 4.01
C ASN A 12 1.51 8.86 4.63
N ILE A 13 1.81 10.16 4.49
CA ILE A 13 2.96 10.77 5.16
C ILE A 13 2.82 10.66 6.69
N ARG A 14 1.65 11.01 7.23
CA ARG A 14 1.39 10.91 8.67
C ARG A 14 1.54 9.50 9.19
N HIS A 15 1.15 8.50 8.40
CA HIS A 15 1.25 7.10 8.76
C HIS A 15 2.71 6.66 9.05
N HIS A 16 3.71 7.21 8.36
CA HIS A 16 5.12 6.91 8.62
C HIS A 16 5.60 7.42 9.99
N SER A 17 5.07 8.53 10.47
CA SER A 17 5.38 9.05 11.81
C SER A 17 4.47 8.50 12.89
N GLU A 18 3.22 8.20 12.56
CA GLU A 18 2.20 7.68 13.46
C GLU A 18 1.52 6.43 12.86
N PRO A 19 2.18 5.25 12.87
CA PRO A 19 1.73 4.06 12.12
C PRO A 19 0.32 3.57 12.43
N ARG A 20 -0.21 3.90 13.62
CA ARG A 20 -1.57 3.52 14.04
C ARG A 20 -2.61 4.60 13.77
N ALA A 21 -2.22 5.79 13.33
CA ALA A 21 -3.15 6.91 13.14
C ALA A 21 -4.23 6.59 12.10
N PHE A 22 -3.89 5.84 11.05
CA PHE A 22 -4.86 5.49 10.01
C PHE A 22 -5.84 4.38 10.44
N LEU A 23 -5.55 3.63 11.51
CA LEU A 23 -6.48 2.64 12.09
C LEU A 23 -7.65 3.32 12.82
N ALA A 24 -7.53 4.61 13.14
CA ALA A 24 -8.61 5.39 13.74
C ALA A 24 -9.76 5.60 12.74
N GLY A 25 -10.98 5.40 13.19
CA GLY A 25 -12.17 5.56 12.37
C GLY A 25 -12.80 4.25 11.93
N ASP A 26 -13.94 4.37 11.25
CA ASP A 26 -14.70 3.24 10.73
C ASP A 26 -14.06 2.66 9.45
N TYR A 27 -14.57 1.50 9.03
CA TYR A 27 -14.11 0.80 7.82
C TYR A 27 -14.19 1.67 6.57
N TRP A 28 -15.27 2.44 6.37
CA TRP A 28 -15.46 3.28 5.20
C TRP A 28 -14.41 4.39 5.13
N ARG A 29 -14.19 5.08 6.24
CA ARG A 29 -13.19 6.17 6.31
C ARG A 29 -11.78 5.70 5.96
N ARG A 30 -11.42 4.47 6.34
CA ARG A 30 -10.10 3.91 6.00
C ARG A 30 -9.98 3.45 4.55
N ASN A 31 -11.09 3.00 3.94
CA ASN A 31 -11.02 2.23 2.71
C ASN A 31 -11.60 2.91 1.47
N TRP A 32 -12.37 4.00 1.59
CA TRP A 32 -13.01 4.62 0.42
C TRP A 32 -12.02 5.04 -0.67
N THR A 33 -10.78 5.45 -0.30
CA THR A 33 -9.70 5.84 -1.22
C THR A 33 -9.14 4.67 -2.02
N THR A 34 -9.32 3.44 -1.57
CA THR A 34 -9.00 2.21 -2.29
C THR A 34 -10.23 1.61 -2.97
N ILE A 35 -11.39 1.63 -2.31
CA ILE A 35 -12.63 1.05 -2.81
C ILE A 35 -13.11 1.76 -4.08
N LEU A 36 -13.18 3.09 -4.11
CA LEU A 36 -13.73 3.80 -5.25
C LEU A 36 -12.91 3.62 -6.53
N PRO A 37 -11.56 3.79 -6.54
CA PRO A 37 -10.76 3.50 -7.72
C PRO A 37 -10.81 2.02 -8.12
N ALA A 38 -10.77 1.10 -7.17
CA ALA A 38 -10.84 -0.32 -7.45
C ALA A 38 -12.19 -0.73 -8.05
N ALA A 39 -13.30 -0.17 -7.58
CA ALA A 39 -14.62 -0.39 -8.15
C ALA A 39 -14.70 0.12 -9.61
N ALA A 40 -14.14 1.31 -9.88
CA ALA A 40 -14.08 1.83 -11.25
C ALA A 40 -13.27 0.90 -12.17
N VAL A 41 -12.11 0.42 -11.72
CA VAL A 41 -11.29 -0.55 -12.47
C VAL A 41 -12.06 -1.85 -12.68
N ALA A 42 -12.74 -2.38 -11.66
CA ALA A 42 -13.52 -3.62 -11.76
C ALA A 42 -14.66 -3.51 -12.78
N ILE A 43 -15.38 -2.39 -12.78
CA ILE A 43 -16.47 -2.13 -13.74
C ILE A 43 -15.94 -2.11 -15.18
N VAL A 44 -14.85 -1.38 -15.43
CA VAL A 44 -14.22 -1.30 -16.76
C VAL A 44 -13.68 -2.67 -17.18
N ALA A 45 -13.04 -3.39 -16.27
CA ALA A 45 -12.50 -4.73 -16.52
C ALA A 45 -13.61 -5.73 -16.89
N LEU A 46 -14.73 -5.73 -16.16
CA LEU A 46 -15.88 -6.58 -16.47
C LEU A 46 -16.50 -6.23 -17.82
N ALA A 47 -16.66 -4.94 -18.12
CA ALA A 47 -17.16 -4.49 -19.42
C ALA A 47 -16.24 -4.90 -20.58
N ALA A 48 -14.93 -5.00 -20.33
CA ALA A 48 -13.92 -5.46 -21.27
C ALA A 48 -13.71 -7.00 -21.28
N GLY A 49 -14.49 -7.77 -20.52
CA GLY A 49 -14.34 -9.23 -20.41
C GLY A 49 -13.11 -9.70 -19.63
N GLN A 50 -12.46 -8.80 -18.88
CA GLN A 50 -11.22 -9.07 -18.15
C GLN A 50 -11.52 -9.47 -16.68
N ASN A 51 -12.12 -10.65 -16.50
CA ASN A 51 -12.60 -11.12 -15.19
C ASN A 51 -11.47 -11.23 -14.13
N TRP A 52 -10.26 -11.62 -14.53
CA TRP A 52 -9.11 -11.69 -13.62
C TRP A 52 -8.72 -10.32 -13.08
N LEU A 53 -8.80 -9.27 -13.90
CA LEU A 53 -8.51 -7.90 -13.48
C LEU A 53 -9.59 -7.36 -12.55
N ALA A 54 -10.87 -7.68 -12.79
CA ALA A 54 -11.96 -7.35 -11.88
C ALA A 54 -11.77 -8.02 -10.51
N LEU A 55 -11.34 -9.29 -10.50
CA LEU A 55 -11.02 -10.00 -9.27
C LEU A 55 -9.83 -9.37 -8.52
N ALA A 56 -8.76 -9.02 -9.24
CA ALA A 56 -7.62 -8.32 -8.66
C ALA A 56 -8.02 -6.96 -8.04
N ALA A 57 -8.86 -6.21 -8.74
CA ALA A 57 -9.40 -4.95 -8.22
C ALA A 57 -10.25 -5.16 -6.95
N ALA A 58 -11.07 -6.21 -6.91
CA ALA A 58 -11.84 -6.57 -5.72
C ALA A 58 -10.93 -6.87 -4.52
N PHE A 59 -9.82 -7.59 -4.70
CA PHE A 59 -8.83 -7.81 -3.65
C PHE A 59 -8.13 -6.51 -3.24
N ALA A 60 -7.84 -5.61 -4.17
CA ALA A 60 -7.20 -4.33 -3.89
C ALA A 60 -8.01 -3.44 -2.93
N THR A 61 -9.34 -3.62 -2.85
CA THR A 61 -10.17 -2.90 -1.87
C THR A 61 -9.77 -3.19 -0.43
N GLN A 62 -9.12 -4.32 -0.15
CA GLN A 62 -8.71 -4.75 1.18
C GLN A 62 -7.29 -4.27 1.57
N ALA A 63 -6.61 -3.53 0.69
CA ALA A 63 -5.21 -3.15 0.89
C ALA A 63 -4.98 -2.42 2.23
N ASN A 64 -5.85 -1.48 2.60
CA ASN A 64 -5.72 -0.75 3.86
C ASN A 64 -6.01 -1.63 5.09
N GLU A 65 -6.90 -2.61 4.99
CA GLU A 65 -7.15 -3.54 6.11
C GLU A 65 -5.96 -4.49 6.31
N VAL A 66 -5.43 -5.07 5.22
CA VAL A 66 -4.24 -5.93 5.28
C VAL A 66 -3.05 -5.15 5.82
N HIS A 67 -2.83 -3.93 5.35
CA HIS A 67 -1.84 -3.00 5.87
C HIS A 67 -2.06 -2.73 7.38
N GLY A 68 -3.32 -2.48 7.77
CA GLY A 68 -3.69 -2.30 9.17
C GLY A 68 -3.35 -3.50 10.06
N TRP A 69 -3.50 -4.71 9.52
CA TRP A 69 -3.14 -5.93 10.25
C TRP A 69 -1.64 -6.07 10.50
N ALA A 70 -0.79 -5.44 9.72
CA ALA A 70 0.64 -5.39 9.99
C ALA A 70 1.00 -4.48 11.19
N HIS A 71 0.12 -3.54 11.57
CA HIS A 71 0.33 -2.60 12.68
C HIS A 71 -0.36 -2.99 13.99
N GLN A 72 -1.08 -4.11 14.04
CA GLN A 72 -1.86 -4.50 15.22
C GLN A 72 -1.80 -6.00 15.48
N ARG A 73 -2.23 -6.39 16.69
CA ARG A 73 -2.42 -7.81 17.01
C ARG A 73 -3.61 -8.36 16.24
N CYS A 74 -3.39 -9.46 15.53
CA CYS A 74 -4.38 -10.11 14.70
C CYS A 74 -4.86 -11.43 15.28
N SER A 75 -6.00 -11.91 14.77
CA SER A 75 -6.52 -13.26 15.05
C SER A 75 -5.55 -14.35 14.57
N ARG A 76 -5.68 -15.55 15.12
CA ARG A 76 -4.82 -16.69 14.76
C ARG A 76 -4.79 -16.98 13.25
N PRO A 77 -5.94 -17.01 12.53
CA PRO A 77 -5.93 -17.23 11.07
C PRO A 77 -5.13 -16.17 10.30
N ILE A 78 -5.35 -14.87 10.59
CA ILE A 78 -4.59 -13.79 9.93
C ILE A 78 -3.10 -13.94 10.22
N ARG A 79 -2.73 -14.21 11.46
CA ARG A 79 -1.34 -14.44 11.84
C ARG A 79 -0.72 -15.64 11.13
N GLY A 80 -1.48 -16.71 10.92
CA GLY A 80 -1.04 -17.86 10.12
C GLY A 80 -0.71 -17.46 8.69
N LEU A 81 -1.56 -16.65 8.05
CA LEU A 81 -1.32 -16.14 6.70
C LEU A 81 -0.13 -15.18 6.63
N GLN A 82 0.09 -14.38 7.66
CA GLN A 82 1.29 -13.53 7.78
C GLN A 82 2.57 -14.35 7.94
N LEU A 83 2.54 -15.42 8.73
CA LEU A 83 3.71 -16.29 8.94
C LEU A 83 4.19 -16.99 7.66
N ILE A 84 3.28 -17.30 6.74
CA ILE A 84 3.63 -17.88 5.43
C ILE A 84 3.82 -16.81 4.35
N GLY A 85 3.78 -15.52 4.69
CA GLY A 85 3.99 -14.40 3.77
C GLY A 85 2.85 -14.11 2.79
N LEU A 86 1.71 -14.82 2.89
CA LEU A 86 0.56 -14.60 2.03
C LEU A 86 -0.12 -13.24 2.32
N LEU A 87 -0.08 -12.81 3.57
CA LEU A 87 -0.40 -11.44 3.97
C LEU A 87 0.86 -10.75 4.49
N SER A 88 0.90 -9.43 4.38
CA SER A 88 2.02 -8.63 4.88
C SER A 88 2.18 -8.82 6.39
N SER A 89 3.39 -9.19 6.80
CA SER A 89 3.75 -9.41 8.19
C SER A 89 4.15 -8.10 8.89
N PRO A 90 4.05 -8.02 10.23
CA PRO A 90 4.57 -6.89 10.98
C PRO A 90 6.05 -6.60 10.71
N ASP A 91 6.89 -7.65 10.59
CA ASP A 91 8.33 -7.51 10.37
C ASP A 91 8.64 -7.03 8.93
N GLY A 92 7.96 -7.62 7.93
CA GLY A 92 8.10 -7.20 6.53
C GLY A 92 7.67 -5.75 6.34
N HIS A 93 6.57 -5.34 7.00
CA HIS A 93 6.07 -3.98 6.93
C HIS A 93 6.92 -2.99 7.74
N ALA A 94 7.47 -3.41 8.89
CA ALA A 94 8.38 -2.58 9.68
C ALA A 94 9.63 -2.15 8.89
N ALA A 95 10.11 -2.98 7.96
CA ALA A 95 11.20 -2.62 7.07
C ALA A 95 10.85 -1.45 6.13
N HIS A 96 9.57 -1.30 5.73
CA HIS A 96 9.08 -0.14 4.97
C HIS A 96 9.11 1.15 5.80
N HIS A 97 8.90 1.05 7.12
CA HIS A 97 8.93 2.17 8.04
C HIS A 97 10.34 2.60 8.50
N GLN A 98 11.40 2.01 7.93
CA GLN A 98 12.77 2.38 8.23
C GLN A 98 13.34 3.31 7.15
N SER A 99 14.07 4.34 7.56
CA SER A 99 14.78 5.21 6.63
C SER A 99 15.78 4.40 5.79
N PRO A 100 15.89 4.64 4.49
CA PRO A 100 15.35 5.75 3.69
C PRO A 100 13.94 5.51 3.10
N PHE A 101 13.11 4.64 3.66
CA PHE A 101 11.75 4.32 3.22
C PHE A 101 11.67 3.85 1.75
N ALA A 102 12.68 3.13 1.29
CA ALA A 102 12.90 2.82 -0.13
C ALA A 102 12.61 1.35 -0.49
N THR A 103 11.98 0.60 0.41
CA THR A 103 11.74 -0.84 0.24
C THR A 103 10.37 -1.27 0.76
N ASN A 104 9.95 -2.48 0.42
CA ASN A 104 8.77 -3.17 0.94
C ASN A 104 7.45 -2.40 0.78
N PHE A 105 7.26 -1.73 -0.37
CA PHE A 105 6.05 -0.97 -0.67
C PHE A 105 4.81 -1.84 -0.93
N CYS A 106 4.96 -3.15 -1.17
CA CYS A 106 3.82 -4.05 -1.29
C CYS A 106 3.28 -4.37 0.10
N VAL A 107 2.15 -3.76 0.46
CA VAL A 107 1.48 -3.92 1.76
C VAL A 107 0.49 -5.08 1.81
N MET A 108 0.27 -5.78 0.69
CA MET A 108 -0.67 -6.90 0.64
C MET A 108 -0.04 -8.23 1.03
N SER A 109 1.23 -8.46 0.65
CA SER A 109 1.89 -9.74 0.81
C SER A 109 3.41 -9.54 0.91
N ASP A 110 4.08 -10.40 1.66
CA ASP A 110 5.53 -10.35 1.78
C ASP A 110 6.25 -11.01 0.59
N TRP A 111 5.58 -11.85 -0.18
CA TRP A 111 6.21 -12.58 -1.30
C TRP A 111 6.65 -11.68 -2.45
N LEU A 112 5.89 -10.61 -2.71
CA LEU A 112 6.17 -9.74 -3.84
C LEU A 112 7.35 -8.81 -3.59
N ASN A 113 7.58 -8.41 -2.35
CA ASN A 113 8.64 -7.45 -2.01
C ASN A 113 10.06 -7.93 -2.38
N PRO A 114 10.48 -9.18 -2.06
CA PRO A 114 11.79 -9.68 -2.49
C PRO A 114 11.93 -9.74 -4.01
N LEU A 115 10.89 -10.15 -4.72
CA LEU A 115 10.90 -10.20 -6.19
C LEU A 115 11.08 -8.80 -6.79
N LEU A 116 10.33 -7.81 -6.32
CA LEU A 116 10.44 -6.43 -6.75
C LEU A 116 11.82 -5.82 -6.43
N ALA A 117 12.41 -6.22 -5.30
CA ALA A 117 13.76 -5.79 -4.91
C ALA A 117 14.82 -6.37 -5.87
N VAL A 118 14.77 -7.68 -6.17
CA VAL A 118 15.72 -8.35 -7.07
C VAL A 118 15.71 -7.73 -8.46
N VAL A 119 14.54 -7.40 -9.00
CA VAL A 119 14.44 -6.76 -10.32
C VAL A 119 14.68 -5.24 -10.27
N GLY A 120 14.95 -4.67 -9.11
CA GLY A 120 15.16 -3.23 -8.96
C GLY A 120 13.96 -2.39 -9.40
N PHE A 121 12.74 -2.88 -9.12
CA PHE A 121 11.51 -2.27 -9.63
C PHE A 121 11.33 -0.81 -9.15
N TRP A 122 11.47 -0.58 -7.84
CA TRP A 122 11.21 0.73 -7.25
C TRP A 122 12.17 1.82 -7.74
N PRO A 123 13.49 1.62 -7.75
CA PRO A 123 14.41 2.61 -8.32
C PRO A 123 14.13 2.92 -9.80
N ARG A 124 13.75 1.92 -10.59
CA ARG A 124 13.41 2.12 -12.00
C ARG A 124 12.11 2.90 -12.17
N LEU A 125 11.10 2.59 -11.35
CA LEU A 125 9.84 3.32 -11.35
C LEU A 125 10.07 4.78 -10.95
N GLU A 126 10.86 5.04 -9.90
CA GLU A 126 11.20 6.37 -9.44
C GLU A 126 11.93 7.17 -10.53
N GLN A 127 12.89 6.56 -11.21
CA GLN A 127 13.57 7.15 -12.35
C GLN A 127 12.60 7.48 -13.49
N PHE A 128 11.70 6.55 -13.83
CA PHE A 128 10.69 6.75 -14.88
C PHE A 128 9.73 7.91 -14.53
N VAL A 129 9.23 7.95 -13.30
CA VAL A 129 8.35 9.02 -12.79
C VAL A 129 9.09 10.35 -12.73
N GLY A 130 10.38 10.36 -12.37
CA GLY A 130 11.24 11.54 -12.40
C GLY A 130 11.42 12.12 -13.81
N LEU A 131 11.57 11.25 -14.82
CA LEU A 131 11.62 11.67 -16.24
C LEU A 131 10.30 12.31 -16.70
N ALA A 132 9.17 11.92 -16.11
CA ALA A 132 7.86 12.54 -16.34
C ALA A 132 7.67 13.88 -15.57
N GLY A 133 8.71 14.41 -14.91
CA GLY A 133 8.68 15.68 -14.20
C GLY A 133 8.05 15.61 -12.81
N VAL A 134 7.75 14.41 -12.31
CA VAL A 134 7.27 14.21 -10.94
C VAL A 134 8.47 13.87 -10.05
N HIS A 135 8.94 14.84 -9.29
CA HIS A 135 10.04 14.61 -8.36
C HIS A 135 9.51 14.26 -6.97
N PRO A 136 9.94 13.13 -6.38
CA PRO A 136 9.60 12.82 -5.00
C PRO A 136 10.13 13.94 -4.09
N ARG A 137 9.28 14.39 -3.17
CA ARG A 137 9.70 15.36 -2.16
C ARG A 137 10.68 14.63 -1.23
N ARG A 138 11.97 14.89 -1.38
CA ARG A 138 12.95 14.43 -0.38
C ARG A 138 12.55 15.08 0.93
N GLU A 139 12.16 14.27 1.92
CA GLU A 139 12.06 14.74 3.29
C GLU A 139 13.44 15.30 3.64
N ARG A 140 13.50 16.61 3.94
CA ARG A 140 14.75 17.19 4.43
C ARG A 140 15.02 16.48 5.74
N GLU A 141 16.14 15.77 5.82
CA GLU A 141 16.72 15.36 7.07
C GLU A 141 16.87 16.63 7.92
N THR A 142 15.93 16.81 8.83
CA THR A 142 16.12 17.76 9.93
C THR A 142 17.07 17.08 10.90
N ALA A 143 18.33 17.44 10.78
CA ALA A 143 19.38 17.13 11.75
C ALA A 143 19.00 17.65 13.14
#